data_21be43bf5650343e83820f5fcde13b4a
#
_entry.id   21be43bf5650343e83820f5fcde13b4a
#
_cell.length_a   1.000
_cell.length_b   1.000
_cell.length_c   1.000
_cell.angle_alpha   90.00
_cell.angle_beta   90.00
_cell.angle_gamma   90.00
#
_symmetry.space_group_name_H-M   'P 1'
#
loop_
_entity.id
_entity.type
_entity.pdbx_description
1 polymer ?
#
loop_
_entity_poly.entity_id
_entity_poly.type
_entity_poly.pdbx_seq_one_letter_code
_entity_poly.pdbx_strand_id
1 'polypeptide(L)'
;MPQPTSSDVHVDAILSNMSVAYMQEAYAFVAGRAFPTVNVQKQTDKYFTYSQADFFRDQVQRRADGTESAGTGYSLSTATYNAEVYALHKDIGDQTRANADIPLNMDMDATRILSQQMLIRQEVQWAADSFTTGVWGTDATPSPLWDAASSTPIADIETAKNTVLTNTGYVPNTVIMSYKVFSALVDNSDIVDRIKYTSQESVTEELLARLFGVDRVLIMAATYNTAAEGATASYSLVGDKDVLVCYTPANPGLMVPSAGYNMVWTGVSAGLGTGAAVSRYRIEERKADRIEIEAAFDFKIVSSALGYFLSNCTS
;
A
#
# COMPACT_ATOMS: atom_id res chain seq x y z
N MET A 1 10.71 -13.40 -20.87
CA MET A 1 11.34 -13.96 -19.66
C MET A 1 11.97 -15.30 -20.01
N PRO A 2 13.21 -15.54 -19.61
CA PRO A 2 13.81 -16.86 -19.80
C PRO A 2 13.01 -17.89 -19.01
N GLN A 3 12.63 -18.96 -19.66
CA GLN A 3 12.02 -20.14 -19.02
C GLN A 3 13.14 -21.09 -18.65
N PRO A 4 13.07 -21.81 -17.51
CA PRO A 4 14.05 -22.84 -17.19
C PRO A 4 14.06 -23.91 -18.28
N THR A 5 15.23 -24.27 -18.73
CA THR A 5 15.43 -25.32 -19.73
C THR A 5 15.40 -26.71 -19.07
N SER A 6 15.35 -27.77 -19.88
CA SER A 6 15.42 -29.15 -19.34
C SER A 6 16.72 -29.45 -18.59
N SER A 7 17.81 -28.75 -18.91
CA SER A 7 19.09 -28.84 -18.18
C SER A 7 19.07 -28.12 -16.84
N ASP A 8 18.25 -27.08 -16.70
CA ASP A 8 18.17 -26.28 -15.47
C ASP A 8 17.31 -26.97 -14.38
N VAL A 9 16.51 -27.95 -14.76
CA VAL A 9 15.61 -28.69 -13.84
C VAL A 9 16.15 -30.07 -13.45
N HIS A 10 17.29 -30.47 -14.02
CA HIS A 10 17.94 -31.72 -13.67
C HIS A 10 19.02 -31.47 -12.61
N VAL A 11 18.74 -31.83 -11.37
CA VAL A 11 19.62 -31.63 -10.20
C VAL A 11 19.89 -32.96 -9.53
N ASP A 12 21.15 -33.23 -9.17
CA ASP A 12 21.55 -34.45 -8.48
C ASP A 12 20.81 -34.62 -7.15
N ALA A 13 20.22 -35.78 -6.92
CA ALA A 13 19.35 -36.10 -5.78
C ALA A 13 20.01 -35.87 -4.40
N ILE A 14 21.33 -35.86 -4.32
CA ILE A 14 22.08 -35.65 -3.07
C ILE A 14 22.13 -34.18 -2.69
N LEU A 15 22.07 -33.26 -3.66
CA LEU A 15 22.09 -31.79 -3.44
C LEU A 15 20.69 -31.18 -3.38
N SER A 16 19.65 -31.94 -3.63
CA SER A 16 18.31 -31.48 -3.94
C SER A 16 17.43 -31.10 -2.73
N ASN A 17 17.92 -31.17 -1.49
CA ASN A 17 17.15 -30.75 -0.32
C ASN A 17 17.30 -29.26 0.05
N MET A 18 18.12 -28.51 -0.69
CA MET A 18 18.31 -27.07 -0.47
C MET A 18 18.01 -26.29 -1.76
N SER A 19 16.95 -25.56 -1.77
CA SER A 19 16.71 -24.52 -2.78
C SER A 19 16.70 -23.15 -2.11
N VAL A 20 17.38 -22.17 -2.70
CA VAL A 20 17.34 -20.78 -2.23
C VAL A 20 16.43 -20.00 -3.16
N ALA A 21 15.29 -19.59 -2.64
CA ALA A 21 14.37 -18.68 -3.32
C ALA A 21 14.32 -17.36 -2.56
N TYR A 22 14.64 -16.26 -3.26
CA TYR A 22 14.52 -14.91 -2.71
C TYR A 22 13.07 -14.46 -2.81
N MET A 23 12.27 -14.75 -1.78
CA MET A 23 10.90 -14.28 -1.66
C MET A 23 10.80 -13.26 -0.53
N GLN A 24 10.15 -12.15 -0.81
CA GLN A 24 9.91 -11.13 0.19
C GLN A 24 8.74 -11.57 1.08
N GLU A 25 8.84 -11.28 2.37
CA GLU A 25 7.77 -11.55 3.31
C GLU A 25 6.55 -10.66 3.00
N ALA A 26 5.35 -11.19 3.20
CA ALA A 26 4.10 -10.45 2.97
C ALA A 26 4.00 -9.17 3.82
N TYR A 27 4.69 -9.15 4.95
CA TYR A 27 4.77 -8.00 5.84
C TYR A 27 5.49 -6.79 5.22
N ALA A 28 6.44 -7.00 4.31
CA ALA A 28 7.15 -5.93 3.61
C ALA A 28 6.24 -5.08 2.69
N PHE A 29 5.08 -5.63 2.31
CA PHE A 29 4.11 -4.97 1.45
C PHE A 29 3.04 -4.25 2.26
N VAL A 30 2.85 -2.98 1.98
CA VAL A 30 1.96 -2.08 2.73
C VAL A 30 0.67 -1.77 1.98
N ALA A 31 0.67 -1.79 0.65
CA ALA A 31 -0.44 -1.38 -0.20
C ALA A 31 -1.81 -1.97 0.21
N GLY A 32 -1.87 -3.28 0.50
CA GLY A 32 -3.10 -3.95 0.93
C GLY A 32 -3.57 -3.60 2.35
N ARG A 33 -2.71 -2.96 3.15
CA ARG A 33 -2.99 -2.56 4.55
C ARG A 33 -3.13 -1.06 4.71
N ALA A 34 -2.61 -0.28 3.76
CA ALA A 34 -2.61 1.18 3.79
C ALA A 34 -4.03 1.72 3.71
N PHE A 35 -4.79 1.27 2.73
CA PHE A 35 -6.17 1.69 2.50
C PHE A 35 -7.15 0.54 2.69
N PRO A 36 -8.33 0.80 3.27
CA PRO A 36 -9.36 -0.21 3.39
C PRO A 36 -9.88 -0.63 2.00
N THR A 37 -10.12 -1.92 1.84
CA THR A 37 -10.58 -2.51 0.58
C THR A 37 -12.09 -2.43 0.46
N VAL A 38 -12.57 -1.98 -0.71
CA VAL A 38 -13.98 -1.94 -1.10
C VAL A 38 -14.18 -2.84 -2.30
N ASN A 39 -15.01 -3.86 -2.15
CA ASN A 39 -15.37 -4.74 -3.25
C ASN A 39 -16.43 -4.07 -4.13
N VAL A 40 -16.13 -3.89 -5.41
CA VAL A 40 -17.02 -3.27 -6.40
C VAL A 40 -17.48 -4.28 -7.43
N GLN A 41 -18.75 -4.14 -7.86
CA GLN A 41 -19.37 -5.07 -8.83
C GLN A 41 -19.06 -4.71 -10.27
N LYS A 42 -18.74 -3.44 -10.54
CA LYS A 42 -18.38 -2.95 -11.87
C LYS A 42 -16.93 -2.55 -11.91
N GLN A 43 -16.28 -2.77 -13.02
CA GLN A 43 -14.89 -2.39 -13.25
C GLN A 43 -14.70 -0.87 -13.17
N THR A 44 -15.62 -0.13 -13.78
CA THR A 44 -15.62 1.34 -13.78
C THR A 44 -16.99 1.84 -13.39
N ASP A 45 -17.08 2.75 -12.43
CA ASP A 45 -18.32 3.40 -12.03
C ASP A 45 -18.02 4.74 -11.35
N LYS A 46 -19.06 5.42 -10.92
CA LYS A 46 -18.99 6.70 -10.21
C LYS A 46 -19.37 6.50 -8.75
N TYR A 47 -18.72 7.25 -7.87
CA TYR A 47 -19.11 7.37 -6.48
C TYR A 47 -19.40 8.83 -6.13
N PHE A 48 -20.25 9.04 -5.15
CA PHE A 48 -20.65 10.38 -4.71
C PHE A 48 -19.59 11.00 -3.82
N THR A 49 -19.29 12.27 -4.05
CA THR A 49 -18.45 13.10 -3.19
C THR A 49 -19.25 14.28 -2.68
N TYR A 50 -19.15 14.52 -1.37
CA TYR A 50 -19.84 15.61 -0.69
C TYR A 50 -18.89 16.77 -0.46
N SER A 51 -19.41 18.00 -0.57
CA SER A 51 -18.62 19.19 -0.26
C SER A 51 -18.40 19.31 1.26
N GLN A 52 -17.15 19.24 1.69
CA GLN A 52 -16.79 19.41 3.10
C GLN A 52 -17.19 20.78 3.62
N ALA A 53 -17.08 21.83 2.81
CA ALA A 53 -17.43 23.20 3.19
C ALA A 53 -18.90 23.35 3.62
N ASP A 54 -19.78 22.56 3.00
CA ASP A 54 -21.21 22.65 3.33
C ASP A 54 -21.52 21.98 4.69
N PHE A 55 -20.79 20.92 5.03
CA PHE A 55 -20.95 20.22 6.31
C PHE A 55 -20.31 20.93 7.50
N PHE A 56 -19.30 21.78 7.27
CA PHE A 56 -18.56 22.46 8.34
C PHE A 56 -18.98 23.92 8.53
N ARG A 57 -20.02 24.36 7.82
CA ARG A 57 -20.51 25.73 7.93
C ARG A 57 -21.47 25.86 9.11
N ASP A 58 -21.22 26.79 10.02
CA ASP A 58 -22.18 27.16 11.06
C ASP A 58 -23.32 27.97 10.44
N GLN A 59 -24.47 27.30 10.24
CA GLN A 59 -25.66 27.88 9.63
C GLN A 59 -26.84 27.91 10.58
N VAL A 60 -26.71 27.39 11.81
CA VAL A 60 -27.79 27.36 12.79
C VAL A 60 -28.01 28.74 13.34
N GLN A 61 -29.21 29.26 13.16
CA GLN A 61 -29.62 30.60 13.65
C GLN A 61 -30.67 30.50 14.71
N ARG A 62 -30.68 31.47 15.65
CA ARG A 62 -31.72 31.59 16.65
C ARG A 62 -33.05 31.93 15.97
N ARG A 63 -34.03 31.10 16.21
CA ARG A 63 -35.41 31.32 15.70
C ARG A 63 -36.26 32.08 16.72
N ALA A 64 -36.92 33.12 16.26
CA ALA A 64 -37.95 33.78 17.05
C ALA A 64 -39.27 32.99 16.98
N ASP A 65 -40.13 33.14 17.98
CA ASP A 65 -41.42 32.46 17.99
C ASP A 65 -42.31 32.92 16.82
N GLY A 66 -42.92 31.97 16.12
CA GLY A 66 -43.74 32.23 14.95
C GLY A 66 -43.01 32.55 13.64
N THR A 67 -41.67 32.47 13.60
CA THR A 67 -40.88 32.73 12.38
C THR A 67 -40.40 31.43 11.74
N GLU A 68 -40.04 31.47 10.44
CA GLU A 68 -39.46 30.35 9.71
C GLU A 68 -38.02 30.11 10.19
N SER A 69 -37.59 28.83 10.19
CA SER A 69 -36.19 28.47 10.48
C SER A 69 -35.28 28.73 9.30
N ALA A 70 -33.95 28.95 9.54
CA ALA A 70 -32.96 29.03 8.50
C ALA A 70 -32.89 27.69 7.72
N GLY A 71 -32.88 27.80 6.38
CA GLY A 71 -32.72 26.67 5.48
C GLY A 71 -31.23 26.36 5.22
N THR A 72 -30.88 25.12 5.01
CA THR A 72 -29.56 24.69 4.59
C THR A 72 -29.64 23.71 3.44
N GLY A 73 -28.56 23.57 2.69
CA GLY A 73 -28.39 22.61 1.61
C GLY A 73 -26.96 22.12 1.54
N TYR A 74 -26.70 21.08 0.75
CA TYR A 74 -25.37 20.56 0.45
C TYR A 74 -25.21 20.32 -1.05
N SER A 75 -23.99 20.44 -1.52
CA SER A 75 -23.63 20.13 -2.91
C SER A 75 -23.10 18.69 -3.01
N LEU A 76 -23.57 18.02 -4.07
CA LEU A 76 -23.17 16.65 -4.40
C LEU A 76 -22.43 16.64 -5.73
N SER A 77 -21.28 16.02 -5.74
CA SER A 77 -20.47 15.78 -6.95
C SER A 77 -20.22 14.28 -7.12
N THR A 78 -19.62 13.90 -8.23
CA THR A 78 -19.25 12.51 -8.51
C THR A 78 -17.80 12.43 -8.95
N ALA A 79 -17.09 11.41 -8.44
CA ALA A 79 -15.78 11.01 -8.92
C ALA A 79 -15.86 9.59 -9.50
N THR A 80 -14.88 9.21 -10.31
CA THR A 80 -14.82 7.92 -10.99
C THR A 80 -13.67 7.09 -10.43
N TYR A 81 -13.88 5.78 -10.38
CA TYR A 81 -12.82 4.79 -10.21
C TYR A 81 -12.74 3.90 -11.46
N ASN A 82 -11.58 3.28 -11.68
CA ASN A 82 -11.35 2.33 -12.78
C ASN A 82 -10.43 1.21 -12.29
N ALA A 83 -11.00 0.08 -11.89
CA ALA A 83 -10.23 -1.08 -11.45
C ALA A 83 -9.63 -1.80 -12.67
N GLU A 84 -8.37 -1.48 -12.99
CA GLU A 84 -7.65 -2.10 -14.09
C GLU A 84 -7.30 -3.55 -13.76
N VAL A 85 -7.36 -4.41 -14.80
CA VAL A 85 -7.02 -5.82 -14.66
C VAL A 85 -5.53 -6.01 -14.94
N TYR A 86 -4.83 -6.55 -13.97
CA TYR A 86 -3.44 -6.96 -14.08
C TYR A 86 -3.38 -8.49 -14.10
N ALA A 87 -2.69 -9.06 -15.07
CA ALA A 87 -2.54 -10.49 -15.20
C ALA A 87 -1.09 -10.87 -15.53
N LEU A 88 -0.66 -12.01 -15.03
CA LEU A 88 0.64 -12.58 -15.31
C LEU A 88 0.53 -14.09 -15.32
N HIS A 89 1.17 -14.74 -16.29
CA HIS A 89 1.15 -16.19 -16.38
C HIS A 89 2.53 -16.81 -16.52
N LYS A 90 2.61 -18.10 -16.19
CA LYS A 90 3.77 -18.97 -16.45
C LYS A 90 3.28 -20.26 -17.10
N ASP A 91 3.87 -20.60 -18.23
CA ASP A 91 3.61 -21.86 -18.93
C ASP A 91 4.62 -22.92 -18.46
N ILE A 92 4.15 -24.12 -18.18
CA ILE A 92 4.96 -25.26 -17.78
C ILE A 92 4.74 -26.35 -18.84
N GLY A 93 5.77 -26.59 -19.67
CA GLY A 93 5.72 -27.59 -20.73
C GLY A 93 5.75 -29.02 -20.20
N ASP A 94 5.11 -29.95 -20.90
CA ASP A 94 5.09 -31.36 -20.52
C ASP A 94 6.45 -32.00 -20.47
N GLN A 95 7.32 -31.66 -21.41
CA GLN A 95 8.70 -32.17 -21.45
C GLN A 95 9.52 -31.70 -20.22
N THR A 96 9.37 -30.41 -19.87
CA THR A 96 10.04 -29.85 -18.70
C THR A 96 9.55 -30.52 -17.42
N ARG A 97 8.23 -30.74 -17.31
CA ARG A 97 7.64 -31.43 -16.18
C ARG A 97 8.07 -32.90 -16.07
N ALA A 98 8.15 -33.61 -17.21
CA ALA A 98 8.59 -35.00 -17.26
C ALA A 98 10.05 -35.21 -16.88
N ASN A 99 10.90 -34.20 -17.10
CA ASN A 99 12.33 -34.21 -16.77
C ASN A 99 12.64 -33.59 -15.40
N ALA A 100 11.64 -33.08 -14.67
CA ALA A 100 11.86 -32.48 -13.36
C ALA A 100 12.07 -33.57 -12.31
N ASP A 101 13.17 -33.43 -11.55
CA ASP A 101 13.48 -34.31 -10.43
C ASP A 101 12.76 -33.88 -9.14
N ILE A 102 12.49 -34.83 -8.27
CA ILE A 102 12.01 -34.56 -6.92
C ILE A 102 13.18 -33.94 -6.13
N PRO A 103 13.02 -32.80 -5.40
CA PRO A 103 11.77 -32.29 -4.84
C PRO A 103 11.11 -31.10 -5.58
N LEU A 104 11.44 -30.83 -6.83
CA LEU A 104 10.98 -29.65 -7.57
C LEU A 104 9.48 -29.74 -7.87
N ASN A 105 8.68 -28.83 -7.32
CA ASN A 105 7.26 -28.68 -7.62
C ASN A 105 7.01 -27.41 -8.43
N MET A 106 7.03 -27.55 -9.76
CA MET A 106 6.93 -26.41 -10.69
C MET A 106 5.62 -25.64 -10.56
N ASP A 107 4.52 -26.31 -10.22
CA ASP A 107 3.21 -25.65 -10.06
C ASP A 107 3.20 -24.75 -8.81
N MET A 108 3.78 -25.25 -7.72
CA MET A 108 3.94 -24.47 -6.48
C MET A 108 4.90 -23.29 -6.68
N ASP A 109 6.03 -23.53 -7.33
CA ASP A 109 7.02 -22.47 -7.57
C ASP A 109 6.47 -21.40 -8.51
N ALA A 110 5.75 -21.79 -9.57
CA ALA A 110 5.07 -20.86 -10.45
C ALA A 110 4.04 -20.00 -9.70
N THR A 111 3.19 -20.63 -8.87
CA THR A 111 2.20 -19.91 -8.07
C THR A 111 2.84 -18.91 -7.11
N ARG A 112 3.93 -19.31 -6.43
CA ARG A 112 4.67 -18.42 -5.51
C ARG A 112 5.29 -17.23 -6.23
N ILE A 113 5.96 -17.46 -7.36
CA ILE A 113 6.58 -16.41 -8.16
C ILE A 113 5.51 -15.42 -8.66
N LEU A 114 4.40 -15.94 -9.20
CA LEU A 114 3.32 -15.10 -9.72
C LEU A 114 2.67 -14.27 -8.60
N SER A 115 2.44 -14.86 -7.44
CA SER A 115 1.90 -14.16 -6.28
C SER A 115 2.84 -13.05 -5.80
N GLN A 116 4.15 -13.32 -5.74
CA GLN A 116 5.16 -12.32 -5.39
C GLN A 116 5.18 -11.17 -6.39
N GLN A 117 5.12 -11.44 -7.69
CA GLN A 117 5.09 -10.41 -8.73
C GLN A 117 3.83 -9.55 -8.65
N MET A 118 2.68 -10.15 -8.30
CA MET A 118 1.44 -9.40 -8.11
C MET A 118 1.51 -8.47 -6.90
N LEU A 119 2.08 -8.92 -5.77
CA LEU A 119 2.29 -8.08 -4.59
C LEU A 119 3.24 -6.90 -4.90
N ILE A 120 4.33 -7.15 -5.61
CA ILE A 120 5.24 -6.08 -6.06
C ILE A 120 4.49 -5.08 -6.95
N ARG A 121 3.66 -5.56 -7.89
CA ARG A 121 2.88 -4.67 -8.75
C ARG A 121 1.90 -3.81 -7.96
N GLN A 122 1.20 -4.38 -6.99
CA GLN A 122 0.29 -3.65 -6.12
C GLN A 122 1.01 -2.57 -5.32
N GLU A 123 2.17 -2.91 -4.75
CA GLU A 123 2.97 -1.96 -3.96
C GLU A 123 3.51 -0.81 -4.82
N VAL A 124 4.06 -1.11 -5.99
CA VAL A 124 4.57 -0.10 -6.93
C VAL A 124 3.44 0.81 -7.43
N GLN A 125 2.27 0.25 -7.74
CA GLN A 125 1.12 1.06 -8.18
C GLN A 125 0.61 1.94 -7.04
N TRP A 126 0.45 1.39 -5.83
CA TRP A 126 0.03 2.16 -4.67
C TRP A 126 1.00 3.31 -4.38
N ALA A 127 2.30 3.06 -4.45
CA ALA A 127 3.31 4.09 -4.22
C ALA A 127 3.26 5.19 -5.30
N ALA A 128 3.08 4.81 -6.56
CA ALA A 128 2.96 5.77 -7.66
C ALA A 128 1.72 6.66 -7.52
N ASP A 129 0.59 6.10 -7.05
CA ASP A 129 -0.68 6.81 -6.95
C ASP A 129 -0.83 7.61 -5.66
N SER A 130 -0.20 7.16 -4.56
CA SER A 130 -0.49 7.66 -3.21
C SER A 130 0.72 8.09 -2.40
N PHE A 131 1.91 7.56 -2.69
CA PHE A 131 3.13 7.83 -1.93
C PHE A 131 4.06 8.75 -2.70
N THR A 132 3.51 9.87 -3.17
CA THR A 132 4.19 10.87 -4.00
C THR A 132 3.69 12.28 -3.68
N THR A 133 4.49 13.29 -4.01
CA THR A 133 4.16 14.70 -3.84
C THR A 133 3.08 15.17 -4.82
N GLY A 134 2.35 16.22 -4.47
CA GLY A 134 1.33 16.84 -5.33
C GLY A 134 -0.02 16.14 -5.35
N VAL A 135 -0.19 15.10 -4.53
CA VAL A 135 -1.41 14.28 -4.47
C VAL A 135 -2.24 14.60 -3.23
N TRP A 136 -1.57 14.94 -2.13
CA TRP A 136 -2.20 15.21 -0.85
C TRP A 136 -2.51 16.69 -0.64
N GLY A 137 -3.36 16.98 0.32
CA GLY A 137 -3.76 18.36 0.63
C GLY A 137 -2.63 19.25 1.14
N THR A 138 -1.61 18.64 1.71
CA THR A 138 -0.39 19.32 2.16
C THR A 138 0.82 18.43 1.94
N ASP A 139 1.84 18.98 1.30
CA ASP A 139 3.16 18.38 1.15
C ASP A 139 4.18 19.28 1.87
N ALA A 140 5.12 18.66 2.59
CA ALA A 140 6.21 19.34 3.25
C ALA A 140 7.50 18.52 3.19
N THR A 141 8.63 19.19 3.40
CA THR A 141 9.92 18.54 3.62
C THR A 141 10.44 18.96 4.98
N PRO A 142 10.77 18.02 5.87
CA PRO A 142 11.31 18.34 7.19
C PRO A 142 12.61 19.16 7.09
N SER A 143 12.77 20.13 7.99
CA SER A 143 14.00 20.88 8.10
C SER A 143 14.31 21.20 9.57
N PRO A 144 15.38 20.61 10.13
CA PRO A 144 16.36 19.71 9.49
C PRO A 144 15.79 18.31 9.17
N LEU A 145 16.47 17.58 8.28
CA LEU A 145 16.10 16.21 7.93
C LEU A 145 16.22 15.29 9.16
N TRP A 146 15.45 14.20 9.19
CA TRP A 146 15.33 13.34 10.38
C TRP A 146 16.56 12.51 10.72
N ASP A 147 17.53 12.43 9.82
CA ASP A 147 18.87 11.87 10.11
C ASP A 147 19.83 12.89 10.76
N ALA A 148 19.44 14.16 10.86
CA ALA A 148 20.22 15.17 11.56
C ALA A 148 19.99 15.12 13.08
N ALA A 149 21.04 15.33 13.87
CA ALA A 149 20.97 15.28 15.34
C ALA A 149 20.04 16.33 15.98
N SER A 150 19.75 17.42 15.27
CA SER A 150 18.86 18.50 15.75
C SER A 150 17.43 18.38 15.22
N SER A 151 17.10 17.28 14.55
CA SER A 151 15.76 17.09 14.00
C SER A 151 14.72 16.73 15.06
N THR A 152 13.47 17.03 14.79
CA THR A 152 12.34 16.83 15.71
C THR A 152 11.20 16.09 15.01
N PRO A 153 11.38 14.82 14.65
CA PRO A 153 10.38 14.06 13.89
C PRO A 153 9.03 13.94 14.60
N ILE A 154 9.02 13.92 15.92
CA ILE A 154 7.77 13.86 16.70
C ILE A 154 6.96 15.15 16.52
N ALA A 155 7.63 16.31 16.56
CA ALA A 155 6.97 17.61 16.36
C ALA A 155 6.48 17.77 14.92
N ASP A 156 7.20 17.25 13.93
CA ASP A 156 6.80 17.30 12.53
C ASP A 156 5.53 16.46 12.28
N ILE A 157 5.46 15.26 12.84
CA ILE A 157 4.26 14.41 12.78
C ILE A 157 3.08 15.04 13.55
N GLU A 158 3.34 15.66 14.70
CA GLU A 158 2.32 16.40 15.44
C GLU A 158 1.76 17.57 14.59
N THR A 159 2.63 18.29 13.90
CA THR A 159 2.24 19.36 12.98
C THR A 159 1.40 18.82 11.83
N ALA A 160 1.77 17.69 11.25
CA ALA A 160 0.99 17.03 10.22
C ALA A 160 -0.40 16.64 10.72
N LYS A 161 -0.50 16.03 11.91
CA LYS A 161 -1.77 15.68 12.56
C LYS A 161 -2.66 16.88 12.81
N ASN A 162 -2.09 17.95 13.36
CA ASN A 162 -2.83 19.19 13.64
C ASN A 162 -3.33 19.86 12.35
N THR A 163 -2.55 19.82 11.28
CA THR A 163 -2.95 20.37 9.97
C THR A 163 -4.14 19.59 9.41
N VAL A 164 -4.08 18.26 9.40
CA VAL A 164 -5.18 17.42 8.93
C VAL A 164 -6.42 17.62 9.81
N LEU A 165 -6.25 17.64 11.14
CA LEU A 165 -7.34 17.87 12.09
C LEU A 165 -8.02 19.23 11.84
N THR A 166 -7.25 20.30 11.68
CA THR A 166 -7.79 21.64 11.42
C THR A 166 -8.55 21.69 10.11
N ASN A 167 -8.04 21.03 9.08
CA ASN A 167 -8.66 21.04 7.76
C ASN A 167 -9.90 20.14 7.64
N THR A 168 -9.95 19.05 8.41
CA THR A 168 -10.95 17.98 8.18
C THR A 168 -11.77 17.59 9.39
N GLY A 169 -11.38 18.01 10.59
CA GLY A 169 -12.00 17.58 11.84
C GLY A 169 -11.67 16.15 12.26
N TYR A 170 -10.78 15.45 11.54
CA TYR A 170 -10.36 14.07 11.83
C TYR A 170 -8.88 14.03 12.21
N VAL A 171 -8.58 13.30 13.28
CA VAL A 171 -7.19 13.06 13.69
C VAL A 171 -6.64 11.89 12.87
N PRO A 172 -5.50 12.05 12.17
CA PRO A 172 -4.84 10.94 11.50
C PRO A 172 -4.54 9.78 12.44
N ASN A 173 -4.78 8.57 11.97
CA ASN A 173 -4.60 7.35 12.74
C ASN A 173 -3.55 6.41 12.16
N THR A 174 -3.03 6.71 10.99
CA THR A 174 -2.07 5.85 10.28
C THR A 174 -0.88 6.68 9.81
N VAL A 175 0.32 6.17 10.08
CA VAL A 175 1.57 6.69 9.53
C VAL A 175 2.20 5.59 8.67
N ILE A 176 2.54 5.91 7.43
CA ILE A 176 3.20 5.02 6.50
C ILE A 176 4.55 5.63 6.18
N MET A 177 5.62 4.87 6.35
CA MET A 177 6.98 5.36 6.13
C MET A 177 7.83 4.32 5.40
N SER A 178 8.85 4.79 4.69
CA SER A 178 9.84 3.91 4.09
C SER A 178 10.76 3.30 5.15
N TYR A 179 11.38 2.16 4.81
CA TYR A 179 12.34 1.51 5.71
C TYR A 179 13.58 2.39 5.99
N LYS A 180 14.01 3.22 5.04
CA LYS A 180 15.13 4.17 5.26
C LYS A 180 14.78 5.19 6.34
N VAL A 181 13.57 5.75 6.31
CA VAL A 181 13.11 6.68 7.33
C VAL A 181 12.99 5.99 8.69
N PHE A 182 12.43 4.78 8.74
CA PHE A 182 12.37 4.00 9.97
C PHE A 182 13.76 3.78 10.57
N SER A 183 14.74 3.40 9.76
CA SER A 183 16.14 3.20 10.21
C SER A 183 16.74 4.49 10.79
N ALA A 184 16.47 5.65 10.18
CA ALA A 184 16.91 6.93 10.69
C ALA A 184 16.23 7.30 12.03
N LEU A 185 14.95 6.96 12.19
CA LEU A 185 14.20 7.20 13.43
C LEU A 185 14.70 6.35 14.60
N VAL A 186 15.18 5.13 14.35
CA VAL A 186 15.73 4.25 15.39
C VAL A 186 16.91 4.92 16.12
N ASP A 187 17.75 5.65 15.38
CA ASP A 187 18.95 6.32 15.92
C ASP A 187 18.72 7.80 16.24
N ASN A 188 17.51 8.32 16.03
CA ASN A 188 17.19 9.73 16.22
C ASN A 188 17.17 10.10 17.71
N SER A 189 17.87 11.20 18.08
CA SER A 189 18.01 11.66 19.46
C SER A 189 16.68 12.04 20.14
N ASP A 190 15.73 12.64 19.41
CA ASP A 190 14.41 13.02 19.93
C ASP A 190 13.60 11.78 20.37
N ILE A 191 13.71 10.69 19.62
CA ILE A 191 13.04 9.42 19.93
C ILE A 191 13.77 8.68 21.06
N VAL A 192 15.09 8.54 20.94
CA VAL A 192 15.92 7.82 21.92
C VAL A 192 15.84 8.46 23.30
N ASP A 193 15.90 9.79 23.40
CA ASP A 193 15.81 10.49 24.69
C ASP A 193 14.44 10.33 25.36
N ARG A 194 13.35 10.21 24.61
CA ARG A 194 12.03 9.94 25.19
C ARG A 194 11.86 8.51 25.70
N ILE A 195 12.51 7.55 25.06
CA ILE A 195 12.42 6.13 25.41
C ILE A 195 13.39 5.76 26.53
N LYS A 196 14.55 6.40 26.60
CA LYS A 196 15.66 6.10 27.50
C LYS A 196 15.29 5.89 28.96
N TYR A 197 14.24 6.58 29.44
CA TYR A 197 13.82 6.52 30.86
C TYR A 197 12.52 5.73 31.06
N THR A 198 11.86 5.29 29.98
CA THR A 198 10.54 4.63 30.05
C THR A 198 10.57 3.15 29.70
N SER A 199 11.45 2.73 28.79
CA SER A 199 11.63 1.32 28.47
C SER A 199 13.05 1.04 27.96
N GLN A 200 13.55 -0.18 28.19
CA GLN A 200 14.82 -0.66 27.65
C GLN A 200 14.61 -1.40 26.31
N GLU A 201 13.44 -1.27 25.70
CA GLU A 201 13.09 -1.95 24.47
C GLU A 201 13.67 -1.21 23.26
N SER A 202 13.99 -1.97 22.23
CA SER A 202 14.36 -1.39 20.94
C SER A 202 13.17 -0.67 20.30
N VAL A 203 13.45 0.31 19.44
CA VAL A 203 12.41 1.04 18.70
C VAL A 203 11.67 0.07 17.77
N THR A 204 10.39 -0.15 18.03
CA THR A 204 9.50 -0.99 17.23
C THR A 204 8.39 -0.14 16.60
N GLU A 205 7.67 -0.70 15.62
CA GLU A 205 6.49 -0.04 15.02
C GLU A 205 5.45 0.35 16.06
N GLU A 206 5.17 -0.54 17.03
CA GLU A 206 4.20 -0.28 18.10
C GLU A 206 4.63 0.86 19.01
N LEU A 207 5.93 0.93 19.30
CA LEU A 207 6.48 2.00 20.12
C LEU A 207 6.38 3.34 19.40
N LEU A 208 6.71 3.38 18.10
CA LEU A 208 6.54 4.57 17.26
C LEU A 208 5.07 4.99 17.18
N ALA A 209 4.15 4.04 17.04
CA ALA A 209 2.72 4.34 17.02
C ALA A 209 2.26 5.03 18.31
N ARG A 210 2.74 4.57 19.47
CA ARG A 210 2.46 5.19 20.78
C ARG A 210 3.09 6.59 20.91
N LEU A 211 4.33 6.75 20.43
CA LEU A 211 5.02 8.04 20.48
C LEU A 211 4.34 9.10 19.59
N PHE A 212 3.91 8.71 18.40
CA PHE A 212 3.21 9.58 17.46
C PHE A 212 1.72 9.76 17.80
N GLY A 213 1.20 8.96 18.74
CA GLY A 213 -0.22 8.97 19.11
C GLY A 213 -1.12 8.62 17.93
N VAL A 214 -0.76 7.55 17.20
CA VAL A 214 -1.52 6.99 16.09
C VAL A 214 -1.86 5.53 16.36
N ASP A 215 -2.87 4.99 15.67
CA ASP A 215 -3.29 3.60 15.88
C ASP A 215 -2.26 2.62 15.32
N ARG A 216 -1.63 2.97 14.19
CA ARG A 216 -0.67 2.11 13.52
C ARG A 216 0.40 2.87 12.74
N VAL A 217 1.58 2.28 12.72
CA VAL A 217 2.69 2.64 11.85
C VAL A 217 2.93 1.49 10.88
N LEU A 218 3.07 1.78 9.60
CA LEU A 218 3.34 0.80 8.56
C LEU A 218 4.69 1.12 7.93
N ILE A 219 5.58 0.13 7.87
CA ILE A 219 6.91 0.28 7.29
C ILE A 219 6.93 -0.38 5.91
N MET A 220 7.18 0.41 4.89
CA MET A 220 7.33 -0.04 3.51
C MET A 220 8.76 -0.53 3.29
N ALA A 221 8.93 -1.86 3.24
CA ALA A 221 10.22 -2.52 3.06
C ALA A 221 10.32 -3.30 1.74
N ALA A 222 9.30 -3.22 0.87
CA ALA A 222 9.29 -3.91 -0.39
C ALA A 222 10.35 -3.38 -1.34
N THR A 223 11.06 -4.30 -1.98
CA THR A 223 12.12 -4.03 -2.95
C THR A 223 11.72 -4.56 -4.32
N TYR A 224 12.05 -3.85 -5.38
CA TYR A 224 11.83 -4.31 -6.74
C TYR A 224 13.04 -4.04 -7.63
N ASN A 225 13.15 -4.79 -8.73
CA ASN A 225 14.20 -4.60 -9.72
C ASN A 225 13.75 -3.52 -10.72
N THR A 226 14.49 -2.43 -10.78
CA THR A 226 14.23 -1.30 -11.70
C THR A 226 14.85 -1.48 -13.07
N ALA A 227 15.73 -2.49 -13.25
CA ALA A 227 16.40 -2.74 -14.52
C ALA A 227 15.43 -3.38 -15.54
N ALA A 228 15.61 -3.03 -16.81
CA ALA A 228 14.92 -3.69 -17.90
C ALA A 228 15.33 -5.17 -18.01
N GLU A 229 14.46 -5.99 -18.60
CA GLU A 229 14.75 -7.40 -18.84
C GLU A 229 16.04 -7.56 -19.66
N GLY A 230 16.95 -8.44 -19.21
CA GLY A 230 18.25 -8.68 -19.82
C GLY A 230 19.37 -7.72 -19.42
N ALA A 231 19.09 -6.64 -18.68
CA ALA A 231 20.10 -5.76 -18.13
C ALA A 231 20.59 -6.24 -16.74
N THR A 232 21.71 -5.70 -16.29
CA THR A 232 22.20 -5.97 -14.93
C THR A 232 21.17 -5.52 -13.90
N ALA A 233 20.82 -6.40 -12.96
CA ALA A 233 19.81 -6.12 -11.94
C ALA A 233 20.18 -4.89 -11.11
N SER A 234 19.20 -4.02 -10.90
CA SER A 234 19.28 -2.83 -10.04
C SER A 234 18.10 -2.85 -9.08
N TYR A 235 18.36 -2.91 -7.79
CA TYR A 235 17.33 -3.01 -6.77
C TYR A 235 17.07 -1.67 -6.09
N SER A 236 15.80 -1.33 -5.88
CA SER A 236 15.37 -0.14 -5.14
C SER A 236 14.23 -0.49 -4.19
N LEU A 237 14.17 0.20 -3.06
CA LEU A 237 12.97 0.19 -2.22
C LEU A 237 11.85 0.93 -2.93
N VAL A 238 10.61 0.47 -2.78
CA VAL A 238 9.43 1.10 -3.38
C VAL A 238 9.15 2.47 -2.75
N GLY A 239 9.20 2.56 -1.41
CA GLY A 239 9.14 3.83 -0.71
C GLY A 239 10.54 4.35 -0.41
N ASP A 240 10.99 5.43 -1.05
CA ASP A 240 12.39 5.88 -0.90
C ASP A 240 12.67 6.54 0.46
N LYS A 241 12.27 7.81 0.65
CA LYS A 241 12.64 8.63 1.83
C LYS A 241 11.46 9.38 2.43
N ASP A 242 10.27 8.91 2.13
CA ASP A 242 9.04 9.66 2.34
C ASP A 242 8.19 9.08 3.49
N VAL A 243 7.27 9.89 3.98
CA VAL A 243 6.30 9.54 5.02
C VAL A 243 4.93 10.09 4.67
N LEU A 244 3.91 9.28 4.84
CA LEU A 244 2.51 9.68 4.70
C LEU A 244 1.81 9.56 6.05
N VAL A 245 1.23 10.65 6.53
CA VAL A 245 0.37 10.71 7.70
C VAL A 245 -1.06 10.86 7.23
N CYS A 246 -1.92 9.89 7.48
CA CYS A 246 -3.27 9.90 6.94
C CYS A 246 -4.33 9.33 7.89
N TYR A 247 -5.58 9.62 7.59
CA TYR A 247 -6.72 9.02 8.26
C TYR A 247 -7.35 7.95 7.38
N THR A 248 -7.42 6.73 7.90
CA THR A 248 -8.07 5.60 7.23
C THR A 248 -8.96 4.84 8.22
N PRO A 249 -10.28 4.72 7.95
CA PRO A 249 -11.18 4.00 8.84
C PRO A 249 -10.91 2.50 8.81
N ALA A 250 -11.17 1.82 9.92
CA ALA A 250 -11.05 0.37 9.99
C ALA A 250 -12.04 -0.36 9.06
N ASN A 251 -13.25 0.19 8.92
CA ASN A 251 -14.28 -0.36 8.06
C ASN A 251 -14.74 0.69 7.04
N PRO A 252 -14.74 0.38 5.74
CA PRO A 252 -15.31 1.25 4.72
C PRO A 252 -16.84 1.33 4.88
N GLY A 253 -17.40 2.48 4.62
CA GLY A 253 -18.85 2.68 4.72
C GLY A 253 -19.33 3.89 3.95
N LEU A 254 -20.66 3.99 3.77
CA LEU A 254 -21.28 5.15 3.15
C LEU A 254 -21.08 6.37 4.07
N MET A 255 -20.66 7.49 3.51
CA MET A 255 -20.38 8.75 4.25
C MET A 255 -19.26 8.62 5.31
N VAL A 256 -18.47 7.56 5.28
CA VAL A 256 -17.29 7.42 6.13
C VAL A 256 -16.09 8.02 5.38
N PRO A 257 -15.48 9.10 5.90
CA PRO A 257 -14.33 9.70 5.24
C PRO A 257 -13.10 8.81 5.36
N SER A 258 -12.32 8.76 4.30
CA SER A 258 -11.04 8.07 4.23
C SER A 258 -10.09 8.86 3.34
N ALA A 259 -8.80 8.79 3.61
CA ALA A 259 -7.78 9.30 2.72
C ALA A 259 -7.85 8.63 1.34
N GLY A 260 -8.00 7.31 1.34
CA GLY A 260 -8.14 6.52 0.12
C GLY A 260 -8.83 5.19 0.36
N TYR A 261 -9.25 4.56 -0.73
CA TYR A 261 -9.78 3.21 -0.78
C TYR A 261 -9.09 2.39 -1.84
N ASN A 262 -8.95 1.10 -1.58
CA ASN A 262 -8.58 0.12 -2.59
C ASN A 262 -9.86 -0.47 -3.19
N MET A 263 -10.21 -0.04 -4.40
CA MET A 263 -11.40 -0.53 -5.13
C MET A 263 -11.04 -1.82 -5.85
N VAL A 264 -11.59 -2.94 -5.39
CA VAL A 264 -11.33 -4.27 -5.95
C VAL A 264 -12.55 -4.77 -6.71
N TRP A 265 -12.37 -5.01 -8.01
CA TRP A 265 -13.45 -5.54 -8.84
C TRP A 265 -13.62 -7.05 -8.65
N THR A 266 -14.82 -7.46 -8.24
CA THR A 266 -15.14 -8.86 -7.97
C THR A 266 -15.33 -9.71 -9.23
N GLY A 267 -15.39 -9.12 -10.40
CA GLY A 267 -15.61 -9.83 -11.67
C GLY A 267 -14.45 -10.74 -12.09
N VAL A 268 -13.21 -10.41 -11.67
CA VAL A 268 -12.01 -11.23 -11.94
C VAL A 268 -11.72 -12.17 -10.76
N SER A 269 -11.87 -11.68 -9.54
CA SER A 269 -11.54 -12.45 -8.34
C SER A 269 -12.76 -13.16 -7.76
N ALA A 270 -13.37 -14.09 -8.49
CA ALA A 270 -14.56 -14.84 -8.09
C ALA A 270 -14.50 -15.31 -6.61
N GLY A 271 -14.79 -14.40 -5.66
CA GLY A 271 -15.11 -14.74 -4.27
C GLY A 271 -13.96 -14.84 -3.26
N LEU A 272 -12.70 -14.58 -3.60
CA LEU A 272 -11.58 -14.75 -2.66
C LEU A 272 -11.26 -13.52 -1.80
N GLY A 273 -11.95 -12.39 -1.96
CA GLY A 273 -11.80 -11.21 -1.07
C GLY A 273 -10.42 -10.53 -1.06
N THR A 274 -9.41 -11.14 -1.65
CA THR A 274 -8.01 -10.67 -1.67
C THR A 274 -7.65 -9.91 -2.93
N GLY A 275 -8.58 -9.76 -3.87
CA GLY A 275 -8.35 -9.04 -5.12
C GLY A 275 -7.50 -9.77 -6.15
N ALA A 276 -7.01 -10.96 -5.88
CA ALA A 276 -6.23 -11.77 -6.81
C ALA A 276 -6.78 -13.19 -6.91
N ALA A 277 -6.88 -13.72 -8.14
CA ALA A 277 -7.29 -15.09 -8.44
C ALA A 277 -6.18 -15.83 -9.18
N VAL A 278 -5.89 -17.05 -8.75
CA VAL A 278 -4.97 -17.94 -9.46
C VAL A 278 -5.77 -18.99 -10.19
N SER A 279 -5.60 -19.08 -11.50
CA SER A 279 -6.24 -20.09 -12.36
C SER A 279 -5.19 -21.00 -12.98
N ARG A 280 -5.59 -22.24 -13.26
CA ARG A 280 -4.77 -23.21 -13.99
C ARG A 280 -5.61 -23.78 -15.13
N TYR A 281 -5.04 -23.78 -16.31
CA TYR A 281 -5.68 -24.38 -17.49
C TYR A 281 -4.66 -24.92 -18.49
N ARG A 282 -5.12 -25.87 -19.31
CA ARG A 282 -4.31 -26.51 -20.33
C ARG A 282 -4.27 -25.70 -21.62
N ILE A 283 -3.09 -25.56 -22.21
CA ILE A 283 -2.91 -25.01 -23.57
C ILE A 283 -2.43 -26.16 -24.48
N GLU A 284 -3.36 -26.74 -25.23
CA GLU A 284 -3.08 -27.90 -26.08
C GLU A 284 -2.10 -27.57 -27.21
N GLU A 285 -2.18 -26.40 -27.80
CA GLU A 285 -1.31 -25.95 -28.89
C GLU A 285 0.17 -25.91 -28.47
N ARG A 286 0.45 -25.60 -27.21
CA ARG A 286 1.80 -25.51 -26.65
C ARG A 286 2.22 -26.75 -25.86
N LYS A 287 1.33 -27.72 -25.69
CA LYS A 287 1.51 -28.87 -24.78
C LYS A 287 2.06 -28.45 -23.43
N ALA A 288 1.40 -27.45 -22.83
CA ALA A 288 1.80 -26.87 -21.57
C ALA A 288 0.57 -26.60 -20.68
N ASP A 289 0.76 -26.64 -19.38
CA ASP A 289 -0.19 -26.12 -18.42
C ASP A 289 0.18 -24.67 -18.11
N ARG A 290 -0.81 -23.79 -18.15
CA ARG A 290 -0.68 -22.38 -17.78
C ARG A 290 -1.20 -22.17 -16.37
N ILE A 291 -0.38 -21.52 -15.55
CA ILE A 291 -0.79 -20.97 -14.27
C ILE A 291 -0.81 -19.46 -14.45
N GLU A 292 -1.94 -18.84 -14.18
CA GLU A 292 -2.17 -17.42 -14.36
C GLU A 292 -2.71 -16.81 -13.07
N ILE A 293 -2.17 -15.65 -12.70
CA ILE A 293 -2.70 -14.82 -11.63
C ILE A 293 -3.31 -13.58 -12.23
N GLU A 294 -4.51 -13.24 -11.79
CA GLU A 294 -5.23 -12.05 -12.20
C GLU A 294 -5.67 -11.25 -10.97
N ALA A 295 -5.61 -9.94 -11.04
CA ALA A 295 -6.13 -9.03 -10.03
C ALA A 295 -6.70 -7.78 -10.70
N ALA A 296 -7.79 -7.25 -10.16
CA ALA A 296 -8.35 -6.00 -10.62
C ALA A 296 -8.51 -5.05 -9.45
N PHE A 297 -7.76 -3.94 -9.46
CA PHE A 297 -7.75 -2.98 -8.37
C PHE A 297 -7.50 -1.56 -8.85
N ASP A 298 -7.93 -0.58 -8.04
CA ASP A 298 -7.64 0.85 -8.19
C ASP A 298 -7.42 1.46 -6.80
N PHE A 299 -6.23 2.00 -6.55
CA PHE A 299 -5.92 2.72 -5.33
C PHE A 299 -6.36 4.17 -5.47
N LYS A 300 -7.62 4.43 -5.08
CA LYS A 300 -8.23 5.74 -5.28
C LYS A 300 -8.12 6.62 -4.04
N ILE A 301 -7.51 7.78 -4.18
CA ILE A 301 -7.56 8.84 -3.18
C ILE A 301 -8.94 9.48 -3.24
N VAL A 302 -9.67 9.42 -2.14
CA VAL A 302 -11.03 9.93 -2.02
C VAL A 302 -11.05 11.33 -1.43
N SER A 303 -10.18 11.58 -0.45
CA SER A 303 -10.04 12.90 0.17
C SER A 303 -8.56 13.19 0.40
N SER A 304 -8.00 14.05 -0.44
CA SER A 304 -6.60 14.49 -0.31
C SER A 304 -6.34 15.27 0.99
N ALA A 305 -7.34 15.96 1.52
CA ALA A 305 -7.23 16.72 2.78
C ALA A 305 -7.01 15.83 4.01
N LEU A 306 -7.37 14.53 3.94
CA LEU A 306 -7.16 13.56 5.02
C LEU A 306 -5.76 12.94 5.03
N GLY A 307 -4.85 13.43 4.19
CA GLY A 307 -3.46 13.04 4.16
C GLY A 307 -2.52 14.23 4.20
N TYR A 308 -1.36 14.02 4.81
CA TYR A 308 -0.23 14.94 4.86
C TYR A 308 1.02 14.17 4.44
N PHE A 309 1.69 14.65 3.41
CA PHE A 309 2.86 13.98 2.86
C PHE A 309 4.15 14.70 3.25
N LEU A 310 5.08 13.95 3.80
CA LEU A 310 6.42 14.42 4.14
C LEU A 310 7.40 13.79 3.15
N SER A 311 7.96 14.63 2.29
CA SER A 311 8.92 14.19 1.27
C SER A 311 10.36 14.37 1.74
N ASN A 312 11.25 13.47 1.30
CA ASN A 312 12.68 13.56 1.57
C ASN A 312 13.01 13.74 3.06
N CYS A 313 12.45 12.89 3.91
CA CYS A 313 12.66 12.99 5.37
C CYS A 313 14.09 12.68 5.80
N THR A 314 14.89 12.00 4.97
CA THR A 314 16.29 11.63 5.23
C THR A 314 17.18 11.99 4.04
N SER A 315 18.50 12.04 4.24
CA SER A 315 19.50 12.34 3.21
C SER A 315 19.69 11.22 2.18
#